data_0f1d1ebdb0b6847dcf4d55b5003bb639
#
_entry.id   0f1d1ebdb0b6847dcf4d55b5003bb639
#
_cell.length_a   1.000
_cell.length_b   1.000
_cell.length_c   1.000
_cell.angle_alpha   90.00
_cell.angle_beta   90.00
_cell.angle_gamma   90.00
#
_symmetry.space_group_name_H-M   'P 1'
#
loop_
_entity.id
_entity.type
_entity.pdbx_description
1 polymer ?
#
loop_
_entity_poly.entity_id
_entity_poly.type
_entity_poly.pdbx_seq_one_letter_code
_entity_poly.pdbx_strand_id
1 'polypeptide(L)'
;WYLPEAKQAMEEGKIAYAGKYSAPDYETVLGSGCNLVIENAMIYHAPEVLEKLRSLGLPVLVELSSYESHPLGRMEWIKLFSALVNKEEEAAAYYDSMLAALEPVMNQEPTGKTVSFFYITTSGGINVRRPSDYVSCAIGLAGCENVSFSEDQADVGNSTMTIQMEAFYQGVQDADILIYNSIVDGELDSLSALLEKMPTLADTKAVKEGNVWCLSKNFYQETMSLGDFILDVNAVATGSDGQLRYLKHLQ
;
A
#
# COMPACT_ATOMS: atom_id res chain seq x y z
N TRP A 1 -0.48 4.83 -14.60
CA TRP A 1 -1.46 3.95 -13.96
C TRP A 1 -1.02 2.50 -14.09
N TYR A 2 -1.22 1.71 -13.05
CA TYR A 2 -1.03 0.25 -13.06
C TYR A 2 -2.37 -0.49 -13.24
N LEU A 3 -3.49 0.20 -12.98
CA LEU A 3 -4.84 -0.32 -13.19
C LEU A 3 -5.16 -0.41 -14.70
N PRO A 4 -5.50 -1.60 -15.23
CA PRO A 4 -5.83 -1.77 -16.65
C PRO A 4 -7.01 -0.90 -17.10
N GLU A 5 -8.04 -0.78 -16.26
CA GLU A 5 -9.24 0.00 -16.53
C GLU A 5 -8.93 1.50 -16.67
N ALA A 6 -8.01 2.02 -15.83
CA ALA A 6 -7.57 3.41 -15.92
C ALA A 6 -6.75 3.66 -17.18
N LYS A 7 -5.88 2.71 -17.58
CA LYS A 7 -5.12 2.79 -18.83
C LYS A 7 -6.06 2.80 -20.03
N GLN A 8 -7.00 1.88 -20.07
CA GLN A 8 -8.01 1.81 -21.14
C GLN A 8 -8.81 3.10 -21.21
N ALA A 9 -9.28 3.64 -20.08
CA ALA A 9 -10.04 4.88 -20.06
C ALA A 9 -9.23 6.09 -20.55
N MET A 10 -7.90 6.11 -20.32
CA MET A 10 -7.01 7.14 -20.89
C MET A 10 -6.86 6.98 -22.40
N GLU A 11 -6.67 5.75 -22.89
CA GLU A 11 -6.58 5.45 -24.33
C GLU A 11 -7.86 5.81 -25.08
N GLU A 12 -9.01 5.62 -24.45
CA GLU A 12 -10.32 5.99 -24.96
C GLU A 12 -10.65 7.49 -24.80
N GLY A 13 -9.76 8.27 -24.19
CA GLY A 13 -9.96 9.72 -23.95
C GLY A 13 -11.00 10.05 -22.88
N LYS A 14 -11.42 9.06 -22.07
CA LYS A 14 -12.35 9.25 -20.93
C LYS A 14 -11.66 9.85 -19.70
N ILE A 15 -10.34 9.64 -19.59
CA ILE A 15 -9.48 10.24 -18.57
C ILE A 15 -8.40 11.05 -19.30
N ALA A 16 -8.28 12.32 -18.94
CA ALA A 16 -7.22 13.20 -19.44
C ALA A 16 -6.16 13.45 -18.35
N TYR A 17 -4.90 13.58 -18.75
CA TYR A 17 -3.84 14.02 -17.86
C TYR A 17 -3.89 15.53 -17.70
N ALA A 18 -4.13 16.02 -16.50
CA ALA A 18 -4.25 17.44 -16.16
C ALA A 18 -3.07 17.96 -15.30
N GLY A 19 -1.92 17.32 -15.36
CA GLY A 19 -0.72 17.75 -14.64
C GLY A 19 -0.50 17.02 -13.31
N LYS A 20 0.45 17.54 -12.53
CA LYS A 20 0.75 17.07 -11.16
C LYS A 20 0.03 17.95 -10.14
N TYR A 21 -0.21 17.44 -8.93
CA TYR A 21 -0.80 18.22 -7.83
C TYR A 21 -0.08 19.56 -7.59
N SER A 22 1.25 19.63 -7.76
CA SER A 22 2.05 20.83 -7.58
C SER A 22 2.16 21.73 -8.84
N ALA A 23 1.67 21.28 -9.98
CA ALA A 23 1.70 21.99 -11.26
C ALA A 23 0.56 21.48 -12.18
N PRO A 24 -0.71 21.72 -11.80
CA PRO A 24 -1.84 21.31 -12.63
C PRO A 24 -1.95 22.19 -13.88
N ASP A 25 -2.44 21.60 -14.95
CA ASP A 25 -2.84 22.34 -16.16
C ASP A 25 -4.25 22.92 -15.94
N TYR A 26 -4.30 24.16 -15.49
CA TYR A 26 -5.55 24.85 -15.18
C TYR A 26 -6.45 25.01 -16.41
N GLU A 27 -5.89 25.14 -17.62
CA GLU A 27 -6.67 25.26 -18.86
C GLU A 27 -7.38 23.93 -19.16
N THR A 28 -6.67 22.82 -19.04
CA THR A 28 -7.26 21.47 -19.18
C THR A 28 -8.33 21.22 -18.11
N VAL A 29 -8.06 21.55 -16.84
CA VAL A 29 -9.03 21.39 -15.74
C VAL A 29 -10.30 22.17 -16.01
N LEU A 30 -10.22 23.45 -16.35
CA LEU A 30 -11.39 24.29 -16.62
C LEU A 30 -12.09 23.90 -17.92
N GLY A 31 -11.30 23.62 -18.97
CA GLY A 31 -11.83 23.26 -20.30
C GLY A 31 -12.57 21.93 -20.33
N SER A 32 -12.26 21.01 -19.39
CA SER A 32 -12.97 19.73 -19.24
C SER A 32 -14.34 19.86 -18.55
N GLY A 33 -14.70 21.06 -18.07
CA GLY A 33 -15.93 21.24 -17.29
C GLY A 33 -15.87 20.65 -15.89
N CYS A 34 -14.65 20.54 -15.32
CA CYS A 34 -14.43 20.06 -13.97
C CYS A 34 -15.28 20.86 -12.96
N ASN A 35 -16.04 20.17 -12.13
CA ASN A 35 -16.92 20.75 -11.12
C ASN A 35 -16.52 20.40 -9.68
N LEU A 36 -15.54 19.51 -9.52
CA LEU A 36 -14.92 19.14 -8.24
C LEU A 36 -13.48 18.72 -8.49
N VAL A 37 -12.57 19.25 -7.69
CA VAL A 37 -11.18 18.79 -7.62
C VAL A 37 -11.00 17.97 -6.36
N ILE A 38 -10.42 16.79 -6.47
CA ILE A 38 -10.05 15.94 -5.34
C ILE A 38 -8.52 15.90 -5.29
N GLU A 39 -7.96 16.41 -4.22
CA GLU A 39 -6.52 16.40 -3.97
C GLU A 39 -6.21 15.54 -2.74
N ASN A 40 -5.07 14.90 -2.74
CA ASN A 40 -4.58 14.25 -1.52
C ASN A 40 -3.83 15.25 -0.64
N ALA A 41 -3.42 14.83 0.57
CA ALA A 41 -2.73 15.67 1.53
C ALA A 41 -1.41 16.28 1.03
N MET A 42 -0.82 15.77 -0.06
CA MET A 42 0.38 16.35 -0.67
C MET A 42 0.15 17.79 -1.17
N ILE A 43 -1.10 18.18 -1.44
CA ILE A 43 -1.45 19.55 -1.83
C ILE A 43 -1.07 20.59 -0.77
N TYR A 44 -0.94 20.20 0.49
CA TYR A 44 -0.48 21.10 1.55
C TYR A 44 0.99 21.52 1.41
N HIS A 45 1.78 20.83 0.58
CA HIS A 45 3.14 21.25 0.19
C HIS A 45 3.14 22.27 -0.98
N ALA A 46 1.97 22.52 -1.58
CA ALA A 46 1.78 23.49 -2.66
C ALA A 46 0.52 24.36 -2.38
N PRO A 47 0.49 25.13 -1.27
CA PRO A 47 -0.70 25.88 -0.86
C PRO A 47 -1.16 26.91 -1.91
N GLU A 48 -0.24 27.45 -2.69
CA GLU A 48 -0.54 28.36 -3.79
C GLU A 48 -1.38 27.71 -4.89
N VAL A 49 -1.22 26.41 -5.13
CA VAL A 49 -2.04 25.65 -6.09
C VAL A 49 -3.46 25.51 -5.55
N LEU A 50 -3.59 25.16 -4.27
CA LEU A 50 -4.90 25.04 -3.61
C LEU A 50 -5.66 26.36 -3.63
N GLU A 51 -4.99 27.47 -3.31
CA GLU A 51 -5.58 28.81 -3.38
C GLU A 51 -5.97 29.18 -4.82
N LYS A 52 -5.12 28.86 -5.80
CA LYS A 52 -5.39 29.11 -7.21
C LYS A 52 -6.63 28.35 -7.69
N LEU A 53 -6.75 27.06 -7.41
CA LEU A 53 -7.92 26.26 -7.76
C LEU A 53 -9.21 26.85 -7.18
N ARG A 54 -9.20 27.25 -5.90
CA ARG A 54 -10.32 27.92 -5.23
C ARG A 54 -10.66 29.27 -5.86
N SER A 55 -9.65 30.06 -6.23
CA SER A 55 -9.84 31.36 -6.87
C SER A 55 -10.47 31.26 -8.27
N LEU A 56 -10.31 30.12 -8.92
CA LEU A 56 -10.96 29.77 -10.20
C LEU A 56 -12.40 29.31 -10.04
N GLY A 57 -12.93 29.27 -8.81
CA GLY A 57 -14.29 28.87 -8.49
C GLY A 57 -14.49 27.35 -8.42
N LEU A 58 -13.44 26.58 -8.39
CA LEU A 58 -13.50 25.13 -8.27
C LEU A 58 -13.62 24.72 -6.80
N PRO A 59 -14.65 23.95 -6.41
CA PRO A 59 -14.65 23.25 -5.12
C PRO A 59 -13.47 22.29 -5.03
N VAL A 60 -12.74 22.32 -3.92
CA VAL A 60 -11.61 21.41 -3.68
C VAL A 60 -11.86 20.61 -2.42
N LEU A 61 -11.94 19.30 -2.57
CA LEU A 61 -11.95 18.32 -1.49
C LEU A 61 -10.51 17.81 -1.30
N VAL A 62 -9.98 17.96 -0.09
CA VAL A 62 -8.70 17.32 0.25
C VAL A 62 -9.01 16.01 0.98
N GLU A 63 -8.67 14.90 0.33
CA GLU A 63 -8.86 13.57 0.90
C GLU A 63 -7.69 13.24 1.85
N LEU A 64 -7.98 12.53 2.92
CA LEU A 64 -7.05 12.23 3.99
C LEU A 64 -6.88 10.72 4.22
N SER A 65 -7.26 9.89 3.27
CA SER A 65 -7.18 8.42 3.39
C SER A 65 -5.76 7.94 3.71
N SER A 66 -4.74 8.68 3.26
CA SER A 66 -3.34 8.37 3.55
C SER A 66 -2.95 8.53 5.02
N TYR A 67 -3.73 9.26 5.82
CA TYR A 67 -3.52 9.41 7.27
C TYR A 67 -4.21 8.32 8.10
N GLU A 68 -5.08 7.51 7.48
CA GLU A 68 -5.68 6.38 8.17
C GLU A 68 -4.61 5.33 8.49
N SER A 69 -4.40 5.07 9.77
CA SER A 69 -3.46 4.05 10.24
C SER A 69 -4.06 2.63 10.22
N HIS A 70 -5.40 2.53 10.14
CA HIS A 70 -6.09 1.26 10.09
C HIS A 70 -6.48 0.91 8.65
N PRO A 71 -6.15 -0.28 8.12
CA PRO A 71 -6.44 -0.65 6.72
C PRO A 71 -7.94 -0.61 6.40
N LEU A 72 -8.81 -1.04 7.32
CA LEU A 72 -10.25 -0.98 7.10
C LEU A 72 -10.78 0.47 7.05
N GLY A 73 -10.18 1.38 7.83
CA GLY A 73 -10.48 2.82 7.73
C GLY A 73 -10.12 3.38 6.35
N ARG A 74 -8.96 2.98 5.80
CA ARG A 74 -8.58 3.36 4.41
C ARG A 74 -9.59 2.85 3.39
N MET A 75 -10.04 1.61 3.50
CA MET A 75 -11.04 1.04 2.61
C MET A 75 -12.39 1.74 2.73
N GLU A 76 -12.76 2.21 3.92
CA GLU A 76 -14.04 2.86 4.18
C GLU A 76 -14.21 4.18 3.41
N TRP A 77 -13.13 4.81 2.96
CA TRP A 77 -13.18 6.00 2.09
C TRP A 77 -13.94 5.79 0.78
N ILE A 78 -14.15 4.54 0.36
CA ILE A 78 -15.01 4.22 -0.79
C ILE A 78 -16.42 4.80 -0.60
N LYS A 79 -16.93 4.88 0.64
CA LYS A 79 -18.25 5.44 0.95
C LYS A 79 -18.33 6.93 0.65
N LEU A 80 -17.24 7.68 0.91
CA LEU A 80 -17.16 9.09 0.54
C LEU A 80 -17.14 9.28 -0.97
N PHE A 81 -16.26 8.54 -1.67
CA PHE A 81 -16.14 8.65 -3.13
C PHE A 81 -17.40 8.21 -3.84
N SER A 82 -18.08 7.18 -3.35
CA SER A 82 -19.33 6.70 -3.93
C SER A 82 -20.47 7.71 -3.82
N ALA A 83 -20.54 8.48 -2.72
CA ALA A 83 -21.52 9.55 -2.55
C ALA A 83 -21.36 10.67 -3.58
N LEU A 84 -20.14 10.92 -4.08
CA LEU A 84 -19.89 11.91 -5.13
C LEU A 84 -20.43 11.48 -6.50
N VAL A 85 -20.70 10.20 -6.70
CA VAL A 85 -21.10 9.62 -7.99
C VAL A 85 -22.41 8.79 -7.91
N ASN A 86 -23.16 8.92 -6.80
CA ASN A 86 -24.41 8.21 -6.52
C ASN A 86 -24.29 6.67 -6.62
N LYS A 87 -23.25 6.12 -5.96
CA LYS A 87 -22.92 4.69 -5.92
C LYS A 87 -22.81 4.15 -4.49
N GLU A 88 -23.53 4.76 -3.54
CA GLU A 88 -23.42 4.46 -2.11
C GLU A 88 -23.80 3.01 -1.80
N GLU A 89 -24.86 2.49 -2.43
CA GLU A 89 -25.30 1.11 -2.20
C GLU A 89 -24.28 0.09 -2.70
N GLU A 90 -23.68 0.34 -3.89
CA GLU A 90 -22.65 -0.53 -4.45
C GLU A 90 -21.39 -0.53 -3.57
N ALA A 91 -20.98 0.65 -3.08
CA ALA A 91 -19.82 0.79 -2.21
C ALA A 91 -20.04 0.15 -0.84
N ALA A 92 -21.21 0.32 -0.25
CA ALA A 92 -21.58 -0.33 1.01
C ALA A 92 -21.53 -1.85 0.87
N ALA A 93 -22.17 -2.39 -0.18
CA ALA A 93 -22.18 -3.83 -0.44
C ALA A 93 -20.76 -4.39 -0.65
N TYR A 94 -19.89 -3.67 -1.38
CA TYR A 94 -18.50 -4.06 -1.57
C TYR A 94 -17.73 -4.08 -0.24
N TYR A 95 -17.83 -3.00 0.55
CA TYR A 95 -17.16 -2.89 1.84
C TYR A 95 -17.63 -3.99 2.80
N ASP A 96 -18.94 -4.21 2.90
CA ASP A 96 -19.50 -5.23 3.78
C ASP A 96 -19.09 -6.65 3.34
N SER A 97 -19.03 -6.92 2.03
CA SER A 97 -18.55 -8.19 1.50
C SER A 97 -17.07 -8.46 1.85
N MET A 98 -16.24 -7.41 1.82
CA MET A 98 -14.85 -7.52 2.21
C MET A 98 -14.69 -7.76 3.72
N LEU A 99 -15.48 -7.06 4.55
CA LEU A 99 -15.50 -7.31 5.99
C LEU A 99 -15.90 -8.76 6.32
N ALA A 100 -16.94 -9.26 5.63
CA ALA A 100 -17.38 -10.65 5.80
C ALA A 100 -16.29 -11.67 5.40
N ALA A 101 -15.51 -11.38 4.35
CA ALA A 101 -14.38 -12.22 3.94
C ALA A 101 -13.23 -12.19 4.96
N LEU A 102 -13.01 -11.05 5.62
CA LEU A 102 -11.95 -10.88 6.62
C LEU A 102 -12.33 -11.43 8.00
N GLU A 103 -13.61 -11.51 8.32
CA GLU A 103 -14.09 -11.91 9.65
C GLU A 103 -13.47 -13.24 10.15
N PRO A 104 -13.41 -14.33 9.36
CA PRO A 104 -12.78 -15.57 9.80
C PRO A 104 -11.29 -15.42 10.14
N VAL A 105 -10.57 -14.61 9.36
CA VAL A 105 -9.14 -14.36 9.55
C VAL A 105 -8.89 -13.51 10.80
N MET A 106 -9.69 -12.45 11.00
CA MET A 106 -9.54 -11.56 12.14
C MET A 106 -9.93 -12.21 13.48
N ASN A 107 -10.80 -13.23 13.45
CA ASN A 107 -11.28 -13.94 14.64
C ASN A 107 -10.52 -15.25 14.92
N GLN A 108 -9.54 -15.61 14.11
CA GLN A 108 -8.71 -16.80 14.33
C GLN A 108 -7.67 -16.59 15.42
N GLU A 109 -7.12 -17.69 15.95
CA GLU A 109 -5.94 -17.62 16.80
C GLU A 109 -4.73 -17.10 16.00
N PRO A 110 -3.82 -16.34 16.64
CA PRO A 110 -2.60 -15.87 15.99
C PRO A 110 -1.82 -17.00 15.33
N THR A 111 -1.30 -16.76 14.14
CA THR A 111 -0.52 -17.78 13.39
C THR A 111 0.83 -18.09 14.04
N GLY A 112 1.30 -17.22 14.93
CA GLY A 112 2.64 -17.26 15.50
C GLY A 112 3.77 -16.98 14.50
N LYS A 113 3.43 -16.48 13.31
CA LYS A 113 4.38 -16.16 12.24
C LYS A 113 4.79 -14.71 12.29
N THR A 114 6.08 -14.46 12.05
CA THR A 114 6.66 -13.12 11.93
C THR A 114 6.85 -12.75 10.46
N VAL A 115 6.48 -11.52 10.11
CA VAL A 115 6.54 -10.98 8.74
C VAL A 115 7.38 -9.71 8.73
N SER A 116 8.28 -9.57 7.76
CA SER A 116 8.95 -8.31 7.47
C SER A 116 8.56 -7.79 6.10
N PHE A 117 8.06 -6.54 6.08
CA PHE A 117 7.70 -5.81 4.85
C PHE A 117 8.72 -4.69 4.61
N PHE A 118 9.47 -4.76 3.50
CA PHE A 118 10.61 -3.87 3.28
C PHE A 118 10.87 -3.58 1.80
N TYR A 119 11.65 -2.53 1.54
CA TYR A 119 12.32 -2.33 0.25
C TYR A 119 13.74 -1.76 0.46
N ILE A 120 14.59 -1.94 -0.55
CA ILE A 120 15.95 -1.42 -0.56
C ILE A 120 15.91 -0.04 -1.23
N THR A 121 16.40 0.99 -0.55
CA THR A 121 16.44 2.36 -1.10
C THR A 121 17.56 2.49 -2.12
N THR A 122 17.48 3.50 -2.97
CA THR A 122 18.56 3.81 -3.96
C THR A 122 19.90 4.16 -3.29
N SER A 123 19.89 4.55 -2.02
CA SER A 123 21.10 4.81 -1.22
C SER A 123 21.63 3.57 -0.48
N GLY A 124 21.02 2.42 -0.64
CA GLY A 124 21.42 1.15 -0.01
C GLY A 124 20.89 0.94 1.41
N GLY A 125 20.09 1.87 1.96
CA GLY A 125 19.37 1.65 3.22
C GLY A 125 18.13 0.77 3.01
N ILE A 126 17.59 0.24 4.10
CA ILE A 126 16.38 -0.57 4.06
C ILE A 126 15.23 0.24 4.66
N ASN A 127 14.17 0.45 3.86
CA ASN A 127 12.95 1.07 4.35
C ASN A 127 12.01 -0.01 4.88
N VAL A 128 11.56 0.16 6.10
CA VAL A 128 10.64 -0.73 6.81
C VAL A 128 9.44 0.04 7.32
N ARG A 129 8.35 -0.68 7.64
CA ARG A 129 7.13 -0.09 8.19
C ARG A 129 7.24 0.04 9.70
N ARG A 130 6.75 1.17 10.23
CA ARG A 130 6.60 1.36 11.67
C ARG A 130 5.41 0.57 12.20
N PRO A 131 5.38 0.22 13.49
CA PRO A 131 4.26 -0.52 14.08
C PRO A 131 2.89 0.16 13.92
N SER A 132 2.86 1.50 13.87
CA SER A 132 1.64 2.29 13.69
C SER A 132 1.18 2.44 12.23
N ASP A 133 1.95 1.93 11.26
CA ASP A 133 1.58 2.00 9.84
C ASP A 133 0.47 1.00 9.49
N TYR A 134 -0.36 1.38 8.52
CA TYR A 134 -1.49 0.56 8.10
C TYR A 134 -1.09 -0.81 7.53
N VAL A 135 0.10 -0.96 6.93
CA VAL A 135 0.60 -2.26 6.45
C VAL A 135 0.95 -3.15 7.64
N SER A 136 1.60 -2.60 8.68
CA SER A 136 1.88 -3.34 9.93
C SER A 136 0.59 -3.75 10.62
N CYS A 137 -0.42 -2.88 10.63
CA CYS A 137 -1.76 -3.21 11.13
C CYS A 137 -2.41 -4.32 10.29
N ALA A 138 -2.29 -4.28 8.94
CA ALA A 138 -2.82 -5.32 8.06
C ALA A 138 -2.16 -6.69 8.31
N ILE A 139 -0.84 -6.71 8.53
CA ILE A 139 -0.12 -7.93 8.93
C ILE A 139 -0.65 -8.46 10.27
N GLY A 140 -0.92 -7.58 11.22
CA GLY A 140 -1.55 -7.94 12.51
C GLY A 140 -2.95 -8.54 12.33
N LEU A 141 -3.80 -7.94 11.49
CA LEU A 141 -5.14 -8.46 11.17
C LEU A 141 -5.09 -9.81 10.45
N ALA A 142 -4.02 -10.10 9.73
CA ALA A 142 -3.76 -11.40 9.14
C ALA A 142 -3.35 -12.48 10.17
N GLY A 143 -3.28 -12.15 11.45
CA GLY A 143 -2.86 -13.03 12.53
C GLY A 143 -1.35 -13.20 12.65
N CYS A 144 -0.55 -12.33 12.03
CA CYS A 144 0.91 -12.36 12.05
C CYS A 144 1.48 -11.22 12.89
N GLU A 145 2.75 -11.33 13.24
CA GLU A 145 3.50 -10.28 13.92
C GLU A 145 4.43 -9.58 12.92
N ASN A 146 4.34 -8.24 12.84
CA ASN A 146 5.29 -7.48 12.03
C ASN A 146 6.62 -7.36 12.76
N VAL A 147 7.73 -7.66 12.08
CA VAL A 147 9.07 -7.47 12.65
C VAL A 147 9.28 -5.99 12.96
N SER A 148 9.58 -5.69 14.22
CA SER A 148 9.86 -4.33 14.71
C SER A 148 11.34 -4.13 14.96
N PHE A 149 11.80 -2.88 14.78
CA PHE A 149 13.20 -2.50 14.93
C PHE A 149 13.32 -1.48 16.07
N SER A 150 14.44 -1.52 16.81
CA SER A 150 14.63 -0.76 18.06
C SER A 150 14.57 0.78 17.92
N GLU A 151 14.67 1.28 16.70
CA GLU A 151 14.56 2.72 16.38
C GLU A 151 13.12 3.21 16.27
N ASP A 152 12.14 2.32 16.43
CA ASP A 152 10.71 2.61 16.25
C ASP A 152 10.10 3.62 17.24
N GLN A 153 10.80 3.98 18.31
CA GLN A 153 10.22 4.77 19.40
C GLN A 153 10.30 6.30 19.22
N ALA A 154 11.02 6.81 18.22
CA ALA A 154 11.41 8.22 18.21
C ALA A 154 10.52 9.16 17.38
N ASP A 155 9.64 8.67 16.49
CA ASP A 155 8.90 9.53 15.56
C ASP A 155 7.47 9.05 15.29
N VAL A 156 6.52 9.63 16.03
CA VAL A 156 5.08 9.25 16.02
C VAL A 156 4.37 9.66 14.71
N GLY A 157 5.02 10.43 13.84
CA GLY A 157 4.39 11.04 12.64
C GLY A 157 4.64 10.32 11.32
N ASN A 158 5.62 9.42 11.24
CA ASN A 158 6.02 8.78 10.00
C ASN A 158 5.59 7.32 9.91
N SER A 159 5.06 6.92 8.76
CA SER A 159 4.63 5.53 8.47
C SER A 159 5.80 4.57 8.28
N THR A 160 6.97 5.08 7.93
CA THR A 160 8.15 4.28 7.60
C THR A 160 9.40 4.82 8.25
N MET A 161 10.43 3.99 8.30
CA MET A 161 11.79 4.42 8.64
C MET A 161 12.82 3.72 7.76
N THR A 162 13.97 4.35 7.59
CA THR A 162 15.11 3.76 6.87
C THR A 162 16.19 3.39 7.87
N ILE A 163 16.57 2.12 7.86
CA ILE A 163 17.60 1.55 8.75
C ILE A 163 18.80 1.05 7.94
N GLN A 164 19.90 0.78 8.63
CA GLN A 164 21.09 0.19 8.02
C GLN A 164 20.84 -1.27 7.67
N MET A 165 21.50 -1.75 6.61
CA MET A 165 21.36 -3.11 6.10
C MET A 165 21.69 -4.17 7.15
N GLU A 166 22.72 -3.92 7.98
CA GLU A 166 23.14 -4.81 9.07
C GLU A 166 22.07 -4.91 10.16
N ALA A 167 21.46 -3.79 10.54
CA ALA A 167 20.40 -3.76 11.56
C ALA A 167 19.15 -4.50 11.04
N PHE A 168 18.81 -4.30 9.76
CA PHE A 168 17.73 -5.04 9.12
C PHE A 168 18.03 -6.55 9.13
N TYR A 169 19.21 -6.97 8.65
CA TYR A 169 19.58 -8.38 8.62
C TYR A 169 19.47 -9.03 10.00
N GLN A 170 19.98 -8.37 11.04
CA GLN A 170 19.87 -8.88 12.41
C GLN A 170 18.42 -9.05 12.86
N GLY A 171 17.54 -8.11 12.51
CA GLY A 171 16.13 -8.16 12.88
C GLY A 171 15.32 -9.22 12.15
N VAL A 172 15.74 -9.65 10.94
CA VAL A 172 14.98 -10.59 10.10
C VAL A 172 15.58 -11.99 10.00
N GLN A 173 16.66 -12.29 10.76
CA GLN A 173 17.32 -13.62 10.72
C GLN A 173 16.34 -14.77 10.92
N ASP A 174 15.46 -14.64 11.90
CA ASP A 174 14.47 -15.63 12.30
C ASP A 174 13.04 -15.33 11.79
N ALA A 175 12.87 -14.29 10.96
CA ALA A 175 11.58 -13.98 10.38
C ALA A 175 11.06 -15.13 9.52
N ASP A 176 9.77 -15.46 9.68
CA ASP A 176 9.12 -16.55 8.94
C ASP A 176 8.86 -16.17 7.48
N ILE A 177 8.53 -14.92 7.23
CA ILE A 177 8.09 -14.43 5.93
C ILE A 177 8.78 -13.10 5.60
N LEU A 178 9.32 -12.98 4.39
CA LEU A 178 9.83 -11.73 3.84
C LEU A 178 8.96 -11.27 2.68
N ILE A 179 8.49 -10.02 2.73
CA ILE A 179 7.71 -9.40 1.65
C ILE A 179 8.49 -8.19 1.12
N TYR A 180 9.00 -8.32 -0.10
CA TYR A 180 9.65 -7.22 -0.81
C TYR A 180 8.61 -6.28 -1.41
N ASN A 181 8.70 -5.01 -1.06
CA ASN A 181 7.83 -3.97 -1.57
C ASN A 181 8.34 -3.43 -2.91
N SER A 182 7.61 -3.65 -3.97
CA SER A 182 7.97 -3.31 -5.36
C SER A 182 7.91 -1.82 -5.72
N ILE A 183 7.62 -0.94 -4.75
CA ILE A 183 7.28 0.47 -5.04
C ILE A 183 8.42 1.28 -5.67
N VAL A 184 9.68 0.96 -5.36
CA VAL A 184 10.84 1.72 -5.82
C VAL A 184 11.39 1.14 -7.12
N ASP A 185 11.83 -0.11 -7.09
CA ASP A 185 12.52 -0.75 -8.22
C ASP A 185 11.59 -1.58 -9.11
N GLY A 186 10.33 -1.66 -8.75
CA GLY A 186 9.36 -2.52 -9.41
C GLY A 186 9.37 -3.96 -8.90
N GLU A 187 8.56 -4.80 -9.53
CA GLU A 187 8.45 -6.20 -9.18
C GLU A 187 9.74 -6.94 -9.49
N LEU A 188 10.13 -7.81 -8.57
CA LEU A 188 11.24 -8.74 -8.78
C LEU A 188 10.71 -10.01 -9.43
N ASP A 189 11.48 -10.56 -10.37
CA ASP A 189 11.09 -11.77 -11.10
C ASP A 189 11.52 -13.06 -10.40
N SER A 190 12.51 -12.98 -9.50
CA SER A 190 13.06 -14.16 -8.83
C SER A 190 13.71 -13.80 -7.48
N LEU A 191 13.92 -14.85 -6.66
CA LEU A 191 14.69 -14.72 -5.43
C LEU A 191 16.14 -14.32 -5.71
N SER A 192 16.73 -14.80 -6.81
CA SER A 192 18.09 -14.42 -7.18
C SER A 192 18.22 -12.91 -7.41
N ALA A 193 17.21 -12.27 -8.02
CA ALA A 193 17.21 -10.81 -8.20
C ALA A 193 17.16 -10.03 -6.88
N LEU A 194 16.51 -10.57 -5.85
CA LEU A 194 16.56 -10.00 -4.51
C LEU A 194 17.93 -10.22 -3.84
N LEU A 195 18.49 -11.41 -3.96
CA LEU A 195 19.79 -11.75 -3.38
C LEU A 195 20.97 -11.02 -4.05
N GLU A 196 20.86 -10.63 -5.33
CA GLU A 196 21.82 -9.73 -5.97
C GLU A 196 21.85 -8.35 -5.30
N LYS A 197 20.68 -7.86 -4.82
CA LYS A 197 20.58 -6.58 -4.12
C LYS A 197 21.06 -6.67 -2.66
N MET A 198 20.80 -7.80 -2.00
CA MET A 198 21.16 -8.03 -0.59
C MET A 198 21.53 -9.52 -0.37
N PRO A 199 22.80 -9.89 -0.66
CA PRO A 199 23.27 -11.28 -0.56
C PRO A 199 23.13 -11.90 0.83
N THR A 200 23.22 -11.08 1.88
CA THR A 200 23.13 -11.53 3.28
C THR A 200 21.77 -12.16 3.61
N LEU A 201 20.71 -11.85 2.86
CA LEU A 201 19.40 -12.47 3.06
C LEU A 201 19.41 -14.00 2.83
N ALA A 202 20.39 -14.52 2.07
CA ALA A 202 20.53 -15.96 1.83
C ALA A 202 20.63 -16.79 3.12
N ASP A 203 21.10 -16.17 4.20
CA ASP A 203 21.26 -16.85 5.50
C ASP A 203 20.04 -16.75 6.41
N THR A 204 19.02 -16.00 6.04
CA THR A 204 17.77 -15.86 6.82
C THR A 204 16.90 -17.11 6.75
N LYS A 205 16.08 -17.30 7.78
CA LYS A 205 15.12 -18.42 7.85
C LYS A 205 14.17 -18.40 6.66
N ALA A 206 13.54 -17.26 6.36
CA ALA A 206 12.56 -17.16 5.29
C ALA A 206 13.13 -17.55 3.92
N VAL A 207 14.36 -17.18 3.61
CA VAL A 207 15.02 -17.58 2.35
C VAL A 207 15.30 -19.07 2.32
N LYS A 208 15.83 -19.64 3.40
CA LYS A 208 16.11 -21.09 3.50
C LYS A 208 14.86 -21.95 3.40
N GLU A 209 13.73 -21.45 3.91
CA GLU A 209 12.43 -22.14 3.87
C GLU A 209 11.64 -21.81 2.58
N GLY A 210 12.16 -20.94 1.70
CA GLY A 210 11.50 -20.54 0.47
C GLY A 210 10.26 -19.67 0.70
N ASN A 211 10.25 -18.85 1.75
CA ASN A 211 9.10 -18.06 2.14
C ASN A 211 9.34 -16.55 1.90
N VAL A 212 9.66 -16.21 0.66
CA VAL A 212 9.97 -14.86 0.20
C VAL A 212 9.01 -14.45 -0.90
N TRP A 213 8.42 -13.28 -0.75
CA TRP A 213 7.34 -12.78 -1.60
C TRP A 213 7.65 -11.38 -2.11
N CYS A 214 7.11 -11.05 -3.28
CA CYS A 214 7.16 -9.71 -3.87
C CYS A 214 5.74 -9.13 -3.97
N LEU A 215 5.59 -7.88 -3.56
CA LEU A 215 4.33 -7.16 -3.68
C LEU A 215 4.10 -6.71 -5.12
N SER A 216 2.89 -6.87 -5.64
CA SER A 216 2.49 -6.38 -6.96
C SER A 216 2.42 -4.85 -7.01
N LYS A 217 2.76 -4.25 -8.14
CA LYS A 217 2.82 -2.79 -8.36
C LYS A 217 1.49 -2.07 -8.19
N ASN A 218 0.38 -2.73 -8.49
CA ASN A 218 -0.96 -2.14 -8.42
C ASN A 218 -1.46 -1.95 -6.99
N PHE A 219 -0.87 -2.58 -5.99
CA PHE A 219 -1.28 -2.52 -4.58
C PHE A 219 -1.58 -1.10 -4.10
N TYR A 220 -0.70 -0.13 -4.40
CA TYR A 220 -0.87 1.26 -3.96
C TYR A 220 -1.92 2.05 -4.75
N GLN A 221 -2.47 1.49 -5.81
CA GLN A 221 -3.54 2.09 -6.60
C GLN A 221 -4.91 1.43 -6.35
N GLU A 222 -4.93 0.40 -5.52
CA GLU A 222 -6.12 -0.39 -5.19
C GLU A 222 -6.44 -0.35 -3.68
N THR A 223 -6.44 0.84 -3.09
CA THR A 223 -6.65 1.03 -1.64
C THR A 223 -7.93 0.34 -1.12
N MET A 224 -8.96 0.25 -1.95
CA MET A 224 -10.21 -0.40 -1.59
C MET A 224 -10.07 -1.92 -1.44
N SER A 225 -9.02 -2.50 -1.99
CA SER A 225 -8.73 -3.94 -1.94
C SER A 225 -7.65 -4.32 -0.92
N LEU A 226 -7.37 -3.46 0.07
CA LEU A 226 -6.43 -3.77 1.16
C LEU A 226 -6.81 -5.03 1.94
N GLY A 227 -8.10 -5.38 1.96
CA GLY A 227 -8.56 -6.63 2.55
C GLY A 227 -7.98 -7.86 1.86
N ASP A 228 -7.80 -7.83 0.54
CA ASP A 228 -7.17 -8.93 -0.19
C ASP A 228 -5.70 -9.13 0.22
N PHE A 229 -4.98 -8.04 0.54
CA PHE A 229 -3.62 -8.16 1.08
C PHE A 229 -3.61 -8.83 2.46
N ILE A 230 -4.58 -8.55 3.32
CA ILE A 230 -4.72 -9.24 4.61
C ILE A 230 -4.96 -10.74 4.39
N LEU A 231 -5.84 -11.09 3.45
CA LEU A 231 -6.10 -12.49 3.08
C LEU A 231 -4.86 -13.17 2.50
N ASP A 232 -4.11 -12.49 1.63
CA ASP A 232 -2.86 -13.00 1.06
C ASP A 232 -1.81 -13.31 2.14
N VAL A 233 -1.59 -12.37 3.07
CA VAL A 233 -0.62 -12.57 4.17
C VAL A 233 -1.05 -13.74 5.06
N ASN A 234 -2.34 -13.86 5.37
CA ASN A 234 -2.87 -14.98 6.14
C ASN A 234 -2.70 -16.32 5.39
N ALA A 235 -3.02 -16.35 4.10
CA ALA A 235 -2.86 -17.55 3.28
C ALA A 235 -1.40 -18.03 3.23
N VAL A 236 -0.47 -17.09 3.04
CA VAL A 236 0.98 -17.37 3.06
C VAL A 236 1.41 -17.89 4.43
N ALA A 237 0.95 -17.27 5.51
CA ALA A 237 1.34 -17.63 6.88
C ALA A 237 0.82 -19.03 7.30
N THR A 238 -0.38 -19.38 6.83
CA THR A 238 -1.03 -20.68 7.14
C THR A 238 -0.72 -21.78 6.15
N GLY A 239 -0.09 -21.44 5.02
CA GLY A 239 0.14 -22.39 3.92
C GLY A 239 -1.16 -22.80 3.22
N SER A 240 -2.18 -21.95 3.24
CA SER A 240 -3.46 -22.22 2.61
C SER A 240 -3.36 -22.10 1.09
N ASP A 241 -3.94 -23.07 0.38
CA ASP A 241 -4.06 -23.04 -1.07
C ASP A 241 -5.10 -21.98 -1.47
N GLY A 242 -4.65 -20.88 -2.09
CA GLY A 242 -5.52 -19.83 -2.58
C GLY A 242 -4.85 -19.04 -3.71
N GLN A 243 -5.67 -18.40 -4.54
CA GLN A 243 -5.15 -17.46 -5.50
C GLN A 243 -4.82 -16.14 -4.77
N LEU A 244 -3.54 -15.81 -4.68
CA LEU A 244 -3.07 -14.56 -4.11
C LEU A 244 -3.28 -13.41 -5.10
N ARG A 245 -3.69 -12.25 -4.61
CA ARG A 245 -3.92 -11.06 -5.43
C ARG A 245 -2.66 -10.20 -5.57
N TYR A 246 -1.96 -10.00 -4.47
CA TYR A 246 -0.84 -9.05 -4.41
C TYR A 246 0.50 -9.68 -4.14
N LEU A 247 0.55 -10.88 -3.58
CA LEU A 247 1.80 -11.53 -3.24
C LEU A 247 2.21 -12.55 -4.30
N LYS A 248 3.37 -12.30 -4.92
CA LYS A 248 4.02 -13.19 -5.89
C LYS A 248 5.18 -13.89 -5.20
N HIS A 249 5.19 -15.22 -5.22
CA HIS A 249 6.26 -16.00 -4.65
C HIS A 249 7.55 -15.82 -5.46
N LEU A 250 8.65 -15.49 -4.77
CA LEU A 250 9.99 -15.41 -5.36
C LEU A 250 10.67 -16.78 -5.25
N GLN A 251 10.92 -17.42 -6.40
CA GLN A 251 11.60 -18.70 -6.53
C GLN A 251 12.99 -18.52 -7.15
#